data_e7dafe594eab7266ad7bf9c0f0e47612
#
_entry.id   e7dafe594eab7266ad7bf9c0f0e47612
#
_cell.length_a   1.000
_cell.length_b   1.000
_cell.length_c   1.000
_cell.angle_alpha   90.00
_cell.angle_beta   90.00
_cell.angle_gamma   90.00
#
_symmetry.space_group_name_H-M   'P 1'
#
loop_
_entity.id
_entity.type
_entity.pdbx_description
1 polymer ?
#
loop_
_entity_poly.entity_id
_entity_poly.type
_entity_poly.pdbx_seq_one_letter_code
_entity_poly.pdbx_strand_id
1 'polypeptide(L)'
;SSTNMAVNIMTKLHNDLLRDIGTLARTIHYLHDLHFKELALQRGQFIFLTRICENTGINQNDLSLLLKVDKSTTAKAVQKLTAAGYINRQRSSEDQRHWQLFPTEKALLLYDQIITEENTSLQLCLQNFTASERKELNRLFKKMCANLETHWQKTKGQKQRIEVQ
;
A
#
# COMPACT_ATOMS: atom_id res chain seq x y z
N SER A 1 -17.08 25.14 -34.22
CA SER A 1 -17.98 25.67 -33.17
C SER A 1 -18.45 24.67 -32.14
N SER A 2 -18.76 23.42 -32.51
CA SER A 2 -19.14 22.36 -31.52
C SER A 2 -18.01 22.01 -30.54
N THR A 3 -16.75 22.07 -30.98
CA THR A 3 -15.57 21.79 -30.17
C THR A 3 -15.35 22.86 -29.08
N ASN A 4 -15.66 24.12 -29.39
CA ASN A 4 -15.51 25.23 -28.44
C ASN A 4 -16.60 25.22 -27.35
N MET A 5 -17.80 24.74 -27.64
CA MET A 5 -18.87 24.59 -26.66
C MET A 5 -18.58 23.47 -25.67
N ALA A 6 -18.00 22.35 -26.14
CA ALA A 6 -17.64 21.22 -25.26
C ALA A 6 -16.56 21.61 -24.22
N VAL A 7 -15.59 22.44 -24.60
CA VAL A 7 -14.51 22.89 -23.69
C VAL A 7 -15.05 23.81 -22.59
N ASN A 8 -16.12 24.59 -22.84
CA ASN A 8 -16.71 25.48 -21.85
C ASN A 8 -17.59 24.76 -20.80
N ILE A 9 -17.96 23.49 -21.02
CA ILE A 9 -18.80 22.70 -20.10
C ILE A 9 -17.95 21.80 -19.19
N MET A 10 -16.63 21.62 -19.46
CA MET A 10 -15.76 20.76 -18.66
C MET A 10 -15.52 21.36 -17.26
N THR A 11 -15.76 20.54 -16.25
CA THR A 11 -15.41 20.85 -14.87
C THR A 11 -13.91 21.01 -14.72
N LYS A 12 -13.48 22.07 -14.03
CA LYS A 12 -12.07 22.33 -13.74
C LYS A 12 -11.64 21.64 -12.47
N LEU A 13 -10.43 21.07 -12.48
CA LEU A 13 -9.81 20.56 -11.27
C LEU A 13 -9.46 21.72 -10.33
N HIS A 14 -9.88 21.65 -9.08
CA HIS A 14 -9.64 22.72 -8.09
C HIS A 14 -8.21 22.70 -7.57
N ASN A 15 -7.64 21.50 -7.38
CA ASN A 15 -6.31 21.31 -6.83
C ASN A 15 -5.74 19.98 -7.32
N ASP A 16 -4.49 19.98 -7.75
CA ASP A 16 -3.80 18.82 -8.31
C ASP A 16 -3.02 17.98 -7.28
N LEU A 17 -3.17 18.31 -5.97
CA LEU A 17 -2.46 17.63 -4.89
C LEU A 17 -2.54 16.10 -4.97
N LEU A 18 -3.75 15.55 -5.20
CA LEU A 18 -3.93 14.09 -5.29
C LEU A 18 -3.24 13.48 -6.51
N ARG A 19 -3.11 14.23 -7.60
CA ARG A 19 -2.33 13.81 -8.77
C ARG A 19 -0.85 13.76 -8.46
N ASP A 20 -0.32 14.73 -7.72
CA ASP A 20 1.07 14.77 -7.29
C ASP A 20 1.38 13.62 -6.32
N ILE A 21 0.47 13.31 -5.41
CA ILE A 21 0.58 12.15 -4.53
C ILE A 21 0.68 10.85 -5.35
N GLY A 22 -0.17 10.69 -6.35
CA GLY A 22 -0.14 9.53 -7.25
C GLY A 22 1.18 9.43 -8.02
N THR A 23 1.67 10.54 -8.56
CA THR A 23 2.95 10.62 -9.28
C THR A 23 4.11 10.28 -8.35
N LEU A 24 4.13 10.84 -7.15
CA LEU A 24 5.14 10.56 -6.12
C LEU A 24 5.19 9.06 -5.79
N ALA A 25 4.04 8.46 -5.53
CA ALA A 25 3.94 7.04 -5.22
C ALA A 25 4.46 6.16 -6.36
N ARG A 26 4.08 6.44 -7.61
CA ARG A 26 4.54 5.69 -8.78
C ARG A 26 6.05 5.84 -9.01
N THR A 27 6.59 7.03 -8.79
CA THR A 27 8.04 7.28 -8.92
C THR A 27 8.83 6.49 -7.90
N ILE A 28 8.38 6.46 -6.65
CA ILE A 28 9.02 5.68 -5.58
C ILE A 28 8.95 4.18 -5.92
N HIS A 29 7.81 3.67 -6.36
CA HIS A 29 7.66 2.27 -6.79
C HIS A 29 8.62 1.92 -7.93
N TYR A 30 8.75 2.78 -8.92
CA TYR A 30 9.68 2.59 -10.03
C TYR A 30 11.14 2.49 -9.57
N LEU A 31 11.56 3.38 -8.65
CA LEU A 31 12.92 3.35 -8.10
C LEU A 31 13.18 2.08 -7.28
N HIS A 32 12.21 1.62 -6.50
CA HIS A 32 12.30 0.35 -5.76
C HIS A 32 12.38 -0.84 -6.71
N ASP A 33 11.58 -0.88 -7.77
CA ASP A 33 11.63 -1.95 -8.78
C ASP A 33 13.00 -2.00 -9.47
N LEU A 34 13.61 -0.86 -9.78
CA LEU A 34 14.97 -0.80 -10.34
C LEU A 34 16.02 -1.33 -9.36
N HIS A 35 15.93 -0.94 -8.09
CA HIS A 35 16.89 -1.31 -7.07
C HIS A 35 16.85 -2.81 -6.76
N PHE A 36 15.67 -3.41 -6.79
CA PHE A 36 15.45 -4.82 -6.45
C PHE A 36 15.11 -5.73 -7.64
N LYS A 37 15.38 -5.28 -8.87
CA LYS A 37 15.00 -6.01 -10.10
C LYS A 37 15.51 -7.45 -10.22
N GLU A 38 16.61 -7.76 -9.56
CA GLU A 38 17.24 -9.11 -9.59
C GLU A 38 16.58 -10.07 -8.59
N LEU A 39 15.74 -9.55 -7.70
CA LEU A 39 14.97 -10.38 -6.79
C LEU A 39 13.75 -10.93 -7.52
N ALA A 40 13.34 -12.15 -7.17
CA ALA A 40 12.15 -12.80 -7.74
C ALA A 40 10.83 -12.10 -7.36
N LEU A 41 10.90 -10.87 -6.87
CA LEU A 41 9.77 -10.04 -6.48
C LEU A 41 9.41 -9.07 -7.59
N GLN A 42 8.18 -9.20 -8.07
CA GLN A 42 7.60 -8.30 -9.05
C GLN A 42 7.03 -7.05 -8.39
N ARG A 43 6.72 -6.06 -9.24
CA ARG A 43 6.10 -4.80 -8.87
C ARG A 43 4.92 -4.99 -7.89
N GLY A 44 4.94 -4.25 -6.82
CA GLY A 44 3.87 -4.23 -5.82
C GLY A 44 3.93 -5.32 -4.76
N GLN A 45 4.84 -6.29 -4.85
CA GLN A 45 4.96 -7.35 -3.83
C GLN A 45 5.64 -6.88 -2.54
N PHE A 46 6.46 -5.84 -2.61
CA PHE A 46 7.17 -5.28 -1.45
C PHE A 46 6.22 -4.78 -0.36
N ILE A 47 5.09 -4.19 -0.74
CA ILE A 47 4.11 -3.69 0.23
C ILE A 47 3.50 -4.82 1.06
N PHE A 48 3.28 -5.99 0.47
CA PHE A 48 2.78 -7.17 1.19
C PHE A 48 3.86 -7.74 2.11
N LEU A 49 5.08 -7.89 1.62
CA LEU A 49 6.19 -8.41 2.39
C LEU A 49 6.46 -7.57 3.63
N THR A 50 6.60 -6.27 3.48
CA THR A 50 6.88 -5.36 4.60
C THR A 50 5.77 -5.39 5.65
N ARG A 51 4.50 -5.40 5.23
CA ARG A 51 3.38 -5.43 6.17
C ARG A 51 3.26 -6.77 6.90
N ILE A 52 3.61 -7.88 6.27
CA ILE A 52 3.66 -9.18 6.93
C ILE A 52 4.78 -9.23 7.95
N CYS A 53 5.96 -8.69 7.64
CA CYS A 53 7.08 -8.59 8.57
C CYS A 53 6.72 -7.74 9.81
N GLU A 54 5.99 -6.65 9.60
CA GLU A 54 5.58 -5.72 10.66
C GLU A 54 4.36 -6.19 11.45
N ASN A 55 3.57 -7.12 10.89
CA ASN A 55 2.35 -7.67 11.47
C ASN A 55 2.37 -9.20 11.44
N THR A 56 3.36 -9.78 12.08
CA THR A 56 3.57 -11.24 12.11
C THR A 56 2.33 -11.98 12.63
N GLY A 57 1.85 -12.96 11.88
CA GLY A 57 0.62 -13.69 12.19
C GLY A 57 -0.64 -13.11 11.58
N ILE A 58 -0.53 -12.02 10.80
CA ILE A 58 -1.67 -11.42 10.09
C ILE A 58 -2.29 -12.43 9.10
N ASN A 59 -3.61 -12.42 8.95
CA ASN A 59 -4.29 -13.20 7.92
C ASN A 59 -4.45 -12.39 6.61
N GLN A 60 -4.79 -13.07 5.51
CA GLN A 60 -4.93 -12.41 4.20
C GLN A 60 -6.04 -11.36 4.17
N ASN A 61 -7.13 -11.60 4.88
CA ASN A 61 -8.24 -10.64 4.92
C ASN A 61 -7.81 -9.33 5.60
N ASP A 62 -7.18 -9.41 6.75
CA ASP A 62 -6.68 -8.24 7.48
C ASP A 62 -5.56 -7.52 6.70
N LEU A 63 -4.72 -8.27 5.99
CA LEU A 63 -3.69 -7.70 5.12
C LEU A 63 -4.31 -6.91 3.96
N SER A 64 -5.36 -7.43 3.34
CA SER A 64 -6.14 -6.72 2.30
C SER A 64 -6.72 -5.41 2.84
N LEU A 65 -7.30 -5.45 4.03
CA LEU A 65 -7.88 -4.27 4.68
C LEU A 65 -6.82 -3.22 5.02
N LEU A 66 -5.69 -3.66 5.54
CA LEU A 66 -4.57 -2.79 5.91
C LEU A 66 -4.03 -2.04 4.70
N LEU A 67 -3.84 -2.74 3.58
CA LEU A 67 -3.27 -2.20 2.35
C LEU A 67 -4.30 -1.56 1.41
N LYS A 68 -5.58 -1.74 1.67
CA LYS A 68 -6.68 -1.30 0.79
C LYS A 68 -6.57 -1.89 -0.61
N VAL A 69 -6.23 -3.18 -0.65
CA VAL A 69 -6.09 -3.98 -1.87
C VAL A 69 -7.17 -5.05 -1.87
N ASP A 70 -7.69 -5.42 -3.02
CA ASP A 70 -8.70 -6.47 -3.12
C ASP A 70 -8.17 -7.85 -2.69
N LYS A 71 -9.08 -8.73 -2.27
CA LYS A 71 -8.75 -10.06 -1.74
C LYS A 71 -8.03 -10.94 -2.77
N SER A 72 -8.41 -10.83 -4.04
CA SER A 72 -7.81 -11.61 -5.15
C SER A 72 -6.36 -11.21 -5.38
N THR A 73 -6.07 -9.92 -5.43
CA THR A 73 -4.71 -9.39 -5.59
C THR A 73 -3.83 -9.78 -4.41
N THR A 74 -4.37 -9.68 -3.20
CA THR A 74 -3.67 -10.09 -1.96
C THR A 74 -3.35 -11.59 -1.98
N ALA A 75 -4.31 -12.43 -2.34
CA ALA A 75 -4.10 -13.88 -2.43
C ALA A 75 -2.98 -14.24 -3.42
N LYS A 76 -2.96 -13.61 -4.59
CA LYS A 76 -1.92 -13.81 -5.61
C LYS A 76 -0.54 -13.38 -5.10
N ALA A 77 -0.45 -12.23 -4.44
CA ALA A 77 0.78 -11.73 -3.87
C ALA A 77 1.33 -12.69 -2.79
N VAL A 78 0.48 -13.12 -1.88
CA VAL A 78 0.85 -14.09 -0.83
C VAL A 78 1.29 -15.42 -1.43
N GLN A 79 0.61 -15.91 -2.46
CA GLN A 79 1.00 -17.14 -3.16
C GLN A 79 2.40 -17.01 -3.77
N LYS A 80 2.70 -15.93 -4.46
CA LYS A 80 4.02 -15.67 -5.05
C LYS A 80 5.11 -15.54 -4.00
N LEU A 81 4.86 -14.83 -2.90
CA LEU A 81 5.79 -14.69 -1.79
C LEU A 81 6.06 -16.03 -1.10
N THR A 82 5.04 -16.87 -0.96
CA THR A 82 5.18 -18.21 -0.39
C THR A 82 6.02 -19.11 -1.31
N ALA A 83 5.72 -19.10 -2.61
CA ALA A 83 6.48 -19.86 -3.61
C ALA A 83 7.95 -19.45 -3.68
N ALA A 84 8.24 -18.16 -3.51
CA ALA A 84 9.60 -17.62 -3.50
C ALA A 84 10.35 -17.82 -2.16
N GLY A 85 9.72 -18.41 -1.16
CA GLY A 85 10.33 -18.72 0.12
C GLY A 85 10.41 -17.56 1.12
N TYR A 86 9.61 -16.51 0.91
CA TYR A 86 9.58 -15.36 1.81
C TYR A 86 8.54 -15.48 2.94
N ILE A 87 7.48 -16.26 2.72
CA ILE A 87 6.36 -16.36 3.65
C ILE A 87 6.04 -17.82 3.95
N ASN A 88 5.77 -18.10 5.23
CA ASN A 88 5.17 -19.33 5.71
C ASN A 88 3.75 -19.08 6.13
N ARG A 89 2.87 -20.05 5.88
CA ARG A 89 1.49 -20.05 6.33
C ARG A 89 1.28 -21.10 7.43
N GLN A 90 0.60 -20.71 8.50
CA GLN A 90 0.20 -21.61 9.58
C GLN A 90 -1.27 -21.43 9.86
N ARG A 91 -1.98 -22.53 10.16
CA ARG A 91 -3.36 -22.42 10.61
C ARG A 91 -3.41 -21.84 12.00
N SER A 92 -4.39 -20.92 12.20
CA SER A 92 -4.64 -20.38 13.53
C SER A 92 -5.09 -21.49 14.48
N SER A 93 -4.53 -21.51 15.69
CA SER A 93 -4.96 -22.41 16.76
C SER A 93 -6.36 -22.08 17.27
N GLU A 94 -6.80 -20.82 17.14
CA GLU A 94 -8.10 -20.33 17.60
C GLU A 94 -9.18 -20.49 16.56
N ASP A 95 -8.86 -20.24 15.28
CA ASP A 95 -9.77 -20.40 14.14
C ASP A 95 -9.08 -21.06 12.95
N GLN A 96 -9.28 -22.36 12.78
CA GLN A 96 -8.65 -23.16 11.72
C GLN A 96 -9.09 -22.77 10.30
N ARG A 97 -10.09 -21.90 10.15
CA ARG A 97 -10.52 -21.36 8.86
C ARG A 97 -9.58 -20.28 8.34
N HIS A 98 -8.74 -19.70 9.20
CA HIS A 98 -7.82 -18.63 8.86
C HIS A 98 -6.37 -19.10 8.89
N TRP A 99 -5.66 -18.75 7.82
CA TRP A 99 -4.22 -18.92 7.72
C TRP A 99 -3.52 -17.67 8.24
N GLN A 100 -2.59 -17.86 9.16
CA GLN A 100 -1.70 -16.81 9.63
C GLN A 100 -0.44 -16.79 8.78
N LEU A 101 0.06 -15.59 8.49
CA LEU A 101 1.21 -15.34 7.64
C LEU A 101 2.42 -14.95 8.50
N PHE A 102 3.55 -15.61 8.24
CA PHE A 102 4.79 -15.38 8.96
C PHE A 102 5.93 -15.15 7.98
N PRO A 103 6.83 -14.16 8.23
CA PRO A 103 8.01 -13.99 7.42
C PRO A 103 9.03 -15.09 7.70
N THR A 104 9.75 -15.53 6.68
CA THR A 104 10.93 -16.38 6.81
C THR A 104 12.16 -15.54 7.17
N GLU A 105 13.26 -16.17 7.54
CA GLU A 105 14.53 -15.47 7.73
C GLU A 105 14.97 -14.72 6.47
N LYS A 106 14.78 -15.32 5.29
CA LYS A 106 15.01 -14.69 3.99
C LYS A 106 14.21 -13.39 3.83
N ALA A 107 12.95 -13.38 4.26
CA ALA A 107 12.09 -12.19 4.23
C ALA A 107 12.60 -11.10 5.17
N LEU A 108 13.02 -11.45 6.37
CA LEU A 108 13.52 -10.49 7.36
C LEU A 108 14.82 -9.82 6.91
N LEU A 109 15.71 -10.56 6.24
CA LEU A 109 16.92 -9.99 5.65
C LEU A 109 16.61 -9.02 4.51
N LEU A 110 15.65 -9.38 3.65
CA LEU A 110 15.20 -8.49 2.58
C LEU A 110 14.45 -7.28 3.12
N TYR A 111 13.66 -7.45 4.16
CA TYR A 111 12.94 -6.36 4.84
C TYR A 111 13.89 -5.23 5.24
N ASP A 112 15.01 -5.56 5.84
CA ASP A 112 16.01 -4.57 6.25
C ASP A 112 16.51 -3.74 5.06
N GLN A 113 16.76 -4.38 3.93
CA GLN A 113 17.16 -3.69 2.68
C GLN A 113 16.05 -2.80 2.13
N ILE A 114 14.81 -3.27 2.14
CA ILE A 114 13.64 -2.51 1.66
C ILE A 114 13.43 -1.27 2.53
N ILE A 115 13.49 -1.40 3.84
CA ILE A 115 13.29 -0.27 4.76
C ILE A 115 14.43 0.75 4.61
N THR A 116 15.65 0.31 4.39
CA THR A 116 16.77 1.21 4.09
C THR A 116 16.48 2.03 2.84
N GLU A 117 15.96 1.40 1.80
CA GLU A 117 15.59 2.09 0.54
C GLU A 117 14.42 3.03 0.74
N GLU A 118 13.39 2.64 1.47
CA GLU A 118 12.25 3.51 1.81
C GLU A 118 12.72 4.75 2.60
N ASN A 119 13.59 4.58 3.57
CA ASN A 119 14.17 5.69 4.33
C ASN A 119 14.99 6.61 3.44
N THR A 120 15.74 6.08 2.49
CA THR A 120 16.49 6.88 1.51
C THR A 120 15.54 7.70 0.64
N SER A 121 14.48 7.10 0.14
CA SER A 121 13.44 7.79 -0.63
C SER A 121 12.77 8.90 0.18
N LEU A 122 12.49 8.64 1.45
CA LEU A 122 11.91 9.64 2.34
C LEU A 122 12.85 10.84 2.52
N GLN A 123 14.14 10.59 2.74
CA GLN A 123 15.14 11.64 2.88
C GLN A 123 15.25 12.51 1.62
N LEU A 124 15.21 11.89 0.44
CA LEU A 124 15.19 12.61 -0.83
C LEU A 124 13.95 13.51 -0.95
N CYS A 125 12.78 12.99 -0.62
CA CYS A 125 11.54 13.75 -0.65
C CYS A 125 11.55 14.94 0.31
N LEU A 126 12.24 14.82 1.43
CA LEU A 126 12.25 15.84 2.50
C LEU A 126 13.49 16.74 2.47
N GLN A 127 14.26 16.72 1.38
CA GLN A 127 15.39 17.64 1.22
C GLN A 127 14.94 19.10 1.38
N ASN A 128 15.74 19.88 2.12
CA ASN A 128 15.49 21.30 2.39
C ASN A 128 14.23 21.59 3.22
N PHE A 129 13.60 20.59 3.79
CA PHE A 129 12.52 20.78 4.76
C PHE A 129 13.10 21.12 6.13
N THR A 130 12.51 22.09 6.81
CA THR A 130 12.76 22.32 8.24
C THR A 130 12.14 21.19 9.07
N ALA A 131 12.59 21.04 10.31
CA ALA A 131 11.97 20.08 11.24
C ALA A 131 10.47 20.36 11.46
N SER A 132 10.11 21.65 11.53
CA SER A 132 8.71 22.09 11.66
C SER A 132 7.87 21.71 10.44
N GLU A 133 8.39 21.92 9.23
CA GLU A 133 7.74 21.56 7.98
C GLU A 133 7.51 20.04 7.87
N ARG A 134 8.51 19.23 8.25
CA ARG A 134 8.37 17.75 8.28
C ARG A 134 7.26 17.29 9.22
N LYS A 135 7.22 17.86 10.41
CA LYS A 135 6.21 17.56 11.43
C LYS A 135 4.82 17.93 10.95
N GLU A 136 4.67 19.12 10.36
CA GLU A 136 3.40 19.62 9.85
C GLU A 136 2.90 18.83 8.65
N LEU A 137 3.79 18.50 7.69
CA LEU A 137 3.45 17.64 6.55
C LEU A 137 2.91 16.29 7.01
N ASN A 138 3.59 15.64 7.95
CA ASN A 138 3.18 14.35 8.49
C ASN A 138 1.81 14.44 9.17
N ARG A 139 1.58 15.47 9.97
CA ARG A 139 0.32 15.73 10.64
C ARG A 139 -0.83 15.91 9.66
N LEU A 140 -0.65 16.76 8.66
CA LEU A 140 -1.67 17.06 7.65
C LEU A 140 -1.97 15.86 6.76
N PHE A 141 -0.94 15.12 6.38
CA PHE A 141 -1.11 13.93 5.55
C PHE A 141 -1.89 12.84 6.28
N LYS A 142 -1.58 12.60 7.54
CA LYS A 142 -2.36 11.66 8.39
C LYS A 142 -3.80 12.09 8.56
N LYS A 143 -4.05 13.40 8.65
CA LYS A 143 -5.41 13.95 8.69
C LYS A 143 -6.18 13.65 7.40
N MET A 144 -5.57 13.81 6.24
CA MET A 144 -6.17 13.44 4.96
C MET A 144 -6.51 11.95 4.91
N CYS A 145 -5.57 11.09 5.30
CA CYS A 145 -5.77 9.64 5.34
C CYS A 145 -6.92 9.24 6.28
N ALA A 146 -6.99 9.85 7.46
CA ALA A 146 -8.06 9.57 8.43
C ALA A 146 -9.45 9.95 7.90
N ASN A 147 -9.57 11.09 7.22
CA ASN A 147 -10.81 11.51 6.60
C ASN A 147 -11.29 10.50 5.54
N LEU A 148 -10.39 10.07 4.69
CA LEU A 148 -10.72 9.11 3.63
C LEU A 148 -11.02 7.72 4.20
N GLU A 149 -10.32 7.30 5.25
CA GLU A 149 -10.57 6.03 5.95
C GLU A 149 -12.00 5.93 6.46
N THR A 150 -12.50 6.97 7.10
CA THR A 150 -13.87 7.02 7.61
C THR A 150 -14.88 6.82 6.48
N HIS A 151 -14.69 7.49 5.35
CA HIS A 151 -15.54 7.36 4.18
C HIS A 151 -15.48 5.97 3.56
N TRP A 152 -14.28 5.40 3.44
CA TRP A 152 -14.04 4.06 2.88
C TRP A 152 -14.72 2.98 3.72
N GLN A 153 -14.65 3.04 5.05
CA GLN A 153 -15.33 2.11 5.95
C GLN A 153 -16.85 2.13 5.75
N LYS A 154 -17.45 3.31 5.61
CA LYS A 154 -18.89 3.45 5.33
C LYS A 154 -19.28 2.84 3.99
N THR A 155 -18.52 3.12 2.94
CA THR A 155 -18.77 2.61 1.59
C THR A 155 -18.66 1.10 1.53
N LYS A 156 -17.65 0.50 2.18
CA LYS A 156 -17.46 -0.95 2.27
C LYS A 156 -18.61 -1.63 3.00
N GLY A 157 -19.07 -1.05 4.11
CA GLY A 157 -20.23 -1.56 4.86
C GLY A 157 -21.52 -1.56 4.04
N GLN A 158 -21.73 -0.56 3.20
CA GLN A 158 -22.86 -0.51 2.27
C GLN A 158 -22.78 -1.59 1.20
N LYS A 159 -21.62 -1.81 0.61
CA LYS A 159 -21.41 -2.87 -0.40
C LYS A 159 -21.72 -4.25 0.16
N GLN A 160 -21.24 -4.57 1.34
CA GLN A 160 -21.51 -5.83 2.01
C GLN A 160 -23.01 -6.06 2.27
N ARG A 161 -23.78 -5.01 2.59
CA ARG A 161 -25.22 -5.10 2.79
C ARG A 161 -25.98 -5.39 1.49
N ILE A 162 -25.50 -4.88 0.37
CA ILE A 162 -26.10 -5.10 -0.96
C ILE A 162 -25.84 -6.55 -1.43
N GLU A 163 -24.66 -7.09 -1.16
CA GLU A 163 -24.28 -8.45 -1.57
C GLU A 163 -25.01 -9.55 -0.75
N VAL A 164 -25.58 -9.22 0.41
CA VAL A 164 -26.32 -10.14 1.30
C VAL A 164 -27.82 -10.14 1.03
N GLN A 165 -28.35 -9.21 0.23
CA GLN A 165 -29.76 -9.16 -0.20
C GLN A 165 -29.95 -9.85 -1.55
#